data_3aae7c2bfdf2d876c8a6ad4f463656e2
#
_entry.id   3aae7c2bfdf2d876c8a6ad4f463656e2
#
_cell.length_a   1.000
_cell.length_b   1.000
_cell.length_c   1.000
_cell.angle_alpha   90.00
_cell.angle_beta   90.00
_cell.angle_gamma   90.00
#
_symmetry.space_group_name_H-M   'P 1'
#
loop_
_entity.id
_entity.type
_entity.pdbx_description
1 polymer ?
#
loop_
_entity_poly.entity_id
_entity_poly.type
_entity_poly.pdbx_seq_one_letter_code
_entity_poly.pdbx_strand_id
1 'polypeptide(L)'
;MPRGRTPVAGKVKGYKPIAPERVAEILKRLDQLYPDVTCALTHKSAWELVVATILSAQSTDVNVNRVTPELFRKYPTVEAFAALTPEQLEPDVRSTGFFRNKSRSVVGAAKKIVADFGGQVPCEMEKLLTLPGVARKTANVVLGSWFKKADGVVVDTHVHRISRRLELTTQDDPVKIEQDLMKVIPREKWILFSHQIIWHGRSLCPARKPKCADCPLENLCHAGDKTWSTVDMHKDARV
;
A
#
# COMPACT_ATOMS: atom_id res chain seq x y z
N MET A 1 30.12 -18.13 -7.37
CA MET A 1 28.96 -17.36 -7.83
C MET A 1 29.24 -16.90 -9.25
N PRO A 2 28.40 -17.22 -10.25
CA PRO A 2 28.56 -16.67 -11.57
C PRO A 2 28.41 -15.17 -11.51
N ARG A 3 29.34 -14.41 -12.05
CA ARG A 3 29.22 -12.95 -12.18
C ARG A 3 28.03 -12.67 -13.09
N GLY A 4 27.00 -12.04 -12.58
CA GLY A 4 25.84 -11.61 -13.36
C GLY A 4 26.31 -10.75 -14.54
N ARG A 5 25.71 -10.93 -15.70
CA ARG A 5 25.95 -10.08 -16.86
C ARG A 5 25.70 -8.62 -16.48
N THR A 6 26.69 -7.76 -16.76
CA THR A 6 26.49 -6.32 -16.67
C THR A 6 25.38 -5.96 -17.66
N PRO A 7 24.33 -5.22 -17.25
CA PRO A 7 23.24 -4.89 -18.15
C PRO A 7 23.75 -4.11 -19.35
N VAL A 8 23.48 -4.59 -20.56
CA VAL A 8 23.76 -3.85 -21.78
C VAL A 8 22.60 -2.90 -22.00
N ALA A 9 22.83 -1.60 -21.83
CA ALA A 9 21.85 -0.58 -22.12
C ALA A 9 21.56 -0.54 -23.63
N GLY A 10 20.44 -1.11 -24.05
CA GLY A 10 19.96 -1.11 -25.44
C GLY A 10 18.43 -1.02 -25.50
N LYS A 11 17.86 -0.42 -26.54
CA LYS A 11 16.43 -0.56 -26.81
C LYS A 11 16.14 -2.00 -27.20
N VAL A 12 15.36 -2.72 -26.42
CA VAL A 12 14.87 -4.06 -26.76
C VAL A 12 13.83 -3.89 -27.86
N LYS A 13 14.11 -4.43 -29.07
CA LYS A 13 13.23 -4.30 -30.23
C LYS A 13 11.89 -4.98 -29.95
N GLY A 14 10.78 -4.24 -30.13
CA GLY A 14 9.43 -4.76 -29.91
C GLY A 14 8.98 -4.86 -28.44
N TYR A 15 9.80 -4.42 -27.48
CA TYR A 15 9.43 -4.42 -26.07
C TYR A 15 8.30 -3.43 -25.79
N LYS A 16 7.25 -3.92 -25.14
CA LYS A 16 6.09 -3.14 -24.68
C LYS A 16 5.89 -3.38 -23.18
N PRO A 17 6.24 -2.41 -22.31
CA PRO A 17 6.17 -2.56 -20.86
C PRO A 17 4.82 -3.05 -20.34
N ILE A 18 3.74 -2.51 -20.90
CA ILE A 18 2.35 -2.80 -20.50
C ILE A 18 1.65 -3.76 -21.48
N ALA A 19 2.40 -4.59 -22.21
CA ALA A 19 1.78 -5.64 -23.03
C ALA A 19 0.95 -6.56 -22.13
N PRO A 20 -0.30 -6.90 -22.50
CA PRO A 20 -1.20 -7.69 -21.67
C PRO A 20 -0.59 -9.01 -21.20
N GLU A 21 0.17 -9.68 -22.08
CA GLU A 21 0.80 -10.98 -21.77
C GLU A 21 1.88 -10.82 -20.69
N ARG A 22 2.66 -9.73 -20.73
CA ARG A 22 3.67 -9.44 -19.73
C ARG A 22 3.02 -9.08 -18.39
N VAL A 23 1.99 -8.26 -18.41
CA VAL A 23 1.25 -7.91 -17.18
C VAL A 23 0.62 -9.16 -16.57
N ALA A 24 -0.01 -10.01 -17.38
CA ALA A 24 -0.59 -11.28 -16.92
C ALA A 24 0.46 -12.20 -16.29
N GLU A 25 1.65 -12.31 -16.87
CA GLU A 25 2.73 -13.13 -16.30
C GLU A 25 3.27 -12.54 -14.98
N ILE A 26 3.38 -11.20 -14.87
CA ILE A 26 3.73 -10.53 -13.60
C ILE A 26 2.69 -10.87 -12.52
N LEU A 27 1.41 -10.72 -12.81
CA LEU A 27 0.34 -11.02 -11.87
C LEU A 27 0.33 -12.49 -11.45
N LYS A 28 0.47 -13.41 -12.41
CA LYS A 28 0.56 -14.86 -12.15
C LYS A 28 1.70 -15.19 -11.18
N ARG A 29 2.89 -14.63 -11.39
CA ARG A 29 4.04 -14.86 -10.48
C ARG A 29 3.84 -14.25 -9.11
N LEU A 30 3.20 -13.09 -9.02
CA LEU A 30 2.82 -12.49 -7.74
C LEU A 30 1.80 -13.38 -6.99
N ASP A 31 0.81 -13.95 -7.68
CA ASP A 31 -0.14 -14.90 -7.10
C ASP A 31 0.55 -16.16 -6.56
N GLN A 32 1.56 -16.66 -7.27
CA GLN A 32 2.36 -17.81 -6.81
C GLN A 32 3.25 -17.49 -5.62
N LEU A 33 3.81 -16.27 -5.57
CA LEU A 33 4.71 -15.83 -4.50
C LEU A 33 3.95 -15.46 -3.21
N TYR A 34 2.79 -14.87 -3.36
CA TYR A 34 2.03 -14.25 -2.27
C TYR A 34 0.53 -14.54 -2.42
N PRO A 35 0.09 -15.82 -2.36
CA PRO A 35 -1.31 -16.19 -2.63
C PRO A 35 -2.28 -15.63 -1.59
N ASP A 36 -1.88 -15.58 -0.30
CA ASP A 36 -2.77 -15.31 0.83
C ASP A 36 -2.42 -14.02 1.58
N VAL A 37 -1.69 -13.10 0.93
CA VAL A 37 -1.31 -11.85 1.59
C VAL A 37 -2.51 -10.93 1.78
N THR A 38 -2.58 -10.36 2.98
CA THR A 38 -3.63 -9.43 3.39
C THR A 38 -3.02 -8.17 3.99
N CYS A 39 -3.86 -7.27 4.47
CA CYS A 39 -3.44 -6.06 5.18
C CYS A 39 -2.60 -6.45 6.40
N ALA A 40 -1.41 -5.85 6.52
CA ALA A 40 -0.49 -6.10 7.63
C ALA A 40 -0.94 -5.46 8.95
N LEU A 41 -1.87 -4.50 8.92
CA LEU A 41 -2.44 -3.89 10.12
C LEU A 41 -3.49 -4.81 10.73
N THR A 42 -3.31 -5.20 11.98
CA THR A 42 -4.27 -6.03 12.72
C THR A 42 -5.53 -5.23 13.05
N HIS A 43 -6.70 -5.79 12.72
CA HIS A 43 -8.00 -5.14 12.95
C HIS A 43 -9.13 -6.18 13.00
N LYS A 44 -10.18 -5.86 13.76
CA LYS A 44 -11.39 -6.68 13.92
C LYS A 44 -12.65 -5.96 13.43
N SER A 45 -12.53 -4.69 13.03
CA SER A 45 -13.63 -3.87 12.51
C SER A 45 -13.13 -2.85 11.50
N ALA A 46 -14.06 -2.27 10.72
CA ALA A 46 -13.75 -1.15 9.84
C ALA A 46 -13.16 0.04 10.60
N TRP A 47 -13.69 0.34 11.79
CA TRP A 47 -13.20 1.42 12.63
C TRP A 47 -11.77 1.18 13.10
N GLU A 48 -11.47 -0.02 13.60
CA GLU A 48 -10.10 -0.38 13.99
C GLU A 48 -9.12 -0.23 12.83
N LEU A 49 -9.53 -0.60 11.60
CA LEU A 49 -8.70 -0.41 10.42
C LEU A 49 -8.49 1.06 10.08
N VAL A 50 -9.51 1.92 10.18
CA VAL A 50 -9.38 3.37 10.00
C VAL A 50 -8.36 3.93 10.99
N VAL A 51 -8.48 3.62 12.29
CA VAL A 51 -7.55 4.06 13.34
C VAL A 51 -6.15 3.56 13.04
N ALA A 52 -5.97 2.25 12.82
CA ALA A 52 -4.67 1.66 12.54
C ALA A 52 -3.99 2.29 11.32
N THR A 53 -4.76 2.59 10.26
CA THR A 53 -4.23 3.24 9.05
C THR A 53 -3.84 4.70 9.30
N ILE A 54 -4.61 5.46 10.08
CA ILE A 54 -4.22 6.82 10.49
C ILE A 54 -2.93 6.76 11.31
N LEU A 55 -2.82 5.81 12.25
CA LEU A 55 -1.62 5.66 13.09
C LEU A 55 -0.40 5.17 12.30
N SER A 56 -0.58 4.48 11.16
CA SER A 56 0.52 3.99 10.33
C SER A 56 1.24 5.06 9.51
N ALA A 57 0.67 6.27 9.40
CA ALA A 57 1.34 7.38 8.71
C ALA A 57 2.71 7.66 9.36
N GLN A 58 3.79 7.46 8.60
CA GLN A 58 5.19 7.57 9.05
C GLN A 58 5.51 6.73 10.31
N SER A 59 4.83 5.59 10.48
CA SER A 59 5.11 4.58 11.49
C SER A 59 5.14 3.20 10.84
N THR A 60 5.82 2.24 11.45
CA THR A 60 5.82 0.87 10.95
C THR A 60 4.56 0.13 11.39
N ASP A 61 4.07 -0.81 10.56
CA ASP A 61 2.92 -1.65 10.91
C ASP A 61 3.17 -2.44 12.20
N VAL A 62 4.41 -2.90 12.41
CA VAL A 62 4.83 -3.59 13.65
C VAL A 62 4.61 -2.71 14.88
N ASN A 63 4.99 -1.42 14.80
CA ASN A 63 4.78 -0.49 15.90
C ASN A 63 3.30 -0.19 16.12
N VAL A 64 2.52 0.00 15.05
CA VAL A 64 1.07 0.20 15.16
C VAL A 64 0.40 -1.01 15.78
N ASN A 65 0.70 -2.22 15.29
CA ASN A 65 0.14 -3.48 15.82
C ASN A 65 0.53 -3.75 17.28
N ARG A 66 1.61 -3.15 17.79
CA ARG A 66 1.96 -3.20 19.21
C ARG A 66 1.09 -2.27 20.07
N VAL A 67 0.66 -1.14 19.52
CA VAL A 67 -0.11 -0.11 20.23
C VAL A 67 -1.62 -0.41 20.22
N THR A 68 -2.14 -0.83 19.07
CA THR A 68 -3.58 -0.92 18.82
C THR A 68 -4.33 -1.93 19.70
N PRO A 69 -3.79 -3.08 20.14
CA PRO A 69 -4.54 -4.01 20.98
C PRO A 69 -4.96 -3.40 22.32
N GLU A 70 -4.06 -2.69 22.99
CA GLU A 70 -4.38 -2.02 24.25
C GLU A 70 -5.29 -0.79 24.01
N LEU A 71 -5.05 -0.07 22.93
CA LEU A 71 -5.89 1.06 22.55
C LEU A 71 -7.36 0.63 22.34
N PHE A 72 -7.62 -0.46 21.61
CA PHE A 72 -8.97 -0.96 21.35
C PHE A 72 -9.59 -1.67 22.58
N ARG A 73 -8.77 -2.20 23.48
CA ARG A 73 -9.26 -2.68 24.78
C ARG A 73 -9.77 -1.53 25.64
N LYS A 74 -9.05 -0.40 25.64
CA LYS A 74 -9.41 0.80 26.43
C LYS A 74 -10.59 1.54 25.84
N TYR A 75 -10.68 1.60 24.52
CA TYR A 75 -11.72 2.31 23.76
C TYR A 75 -12.34 1.35 22.72
N PRO A 76 -13.32 0.52 23.11
CA PRO A 76 -13.78 -0.58 22.24
C PRO A 76 -14.70 -0.15 21.08
N THR A 77 -15.23 1.07 21.09
CA THR A 77 -16.21 1.51 20.10
C THR A 77 -15.86 2.88 19.52
N VAL A 78 -16.49 3.24 18.41
CA VAL A 78 -16.35 4.56 17.77
C VAL A 78 -16.78 5.67 18.74
N GLU A 79 -17.87 5.44 19.48
CA GLU A 79 -18.44 6.38 20.46
C GLU A 79 -17.45 6.62 21.60
N ALA A 80 -16.75 5.58 22.06
CA ALA A 80 -15.73 5.71 23.09
C ALA A 80 -14.59 6.64 22.63
N PHE A 81 -14.16 6.55 21.36
CA PHE A 81 -13.20 7.50 20.79
C PHE A 81 -13.80 8.89 20.57
N ALA A 82 -15.07 8.99 20.18
CA ALA A 82 -15.76 10.26 19.96
C ALA A 82 -15.94 11.07 21.26
N ALA A 83 -16.03 10.39 22.40
CA ALA A 83 -16.14 11.01 23.72
C ALA A 83 -14.82 11.63 24.22
N LEU A 84 -13.69 11.30 23.61
CA LEU A 84 -12.37 11.80 24.00
C LEU A 84 -12.11 13.22 23.50
N THR A 85 -11.19 13.91 24.17
CA THR A 85 -10.44 15.00 23.57
C THR A 85 -9.16 14.45 22.92
N PRO A 86 -8.58 15.15 21.93
CA PRO A 86 -7.30 14.71 21.34
C PRO A 86 -6.20 14.52 22.39
N GLU A 87 -6.14 15.39 23.40
CA GLU A 87 -5.12 15.38 24.46
C GLU A 87 -5.22 14.11 25.34
N GLN A 88 -6.45 13.61 25.54
CA GLN A 88 -6.66 12.35 26.29
C GLN A 88 -6.15 11.12 25.52
N LEU A 89 -6.17 11.16 24.17
CA LEU A 89 -5.69 10.08 23.32
C LEU A 89 -4.16 10.11 23.10
N GLU A 90 -3.54 11.29 23.20
CA GLU A 90 -2.11 11.48 22.89
C GLU A 90 -1.17 10.49 23.61
N PRO A 91 -1.31 10.24 24.94
CA PRO A 91 -0.43 9.31 25.64
C PRO A 91 -0.45 7.90 25.04
N ASP A 92 -1.63 7.42 24.67
CA ASP A 92 -1.85 6.05 24.19
C ASP A 92 -1.23 5.81 22.79
N VAL A 93 -1.15 6.85 21.96
CA VAL A 93 -0.64 6.76 20.58
C VAL A 93 0.74 7.40 20.38
N ARG A 94 1.36 7.89 21.46
CA ARG A 94 2.60 8.67 21.41
C ARG A 94 3.74 7.97 20.68
N SER A 95 3.89 6.68 20.88
CA SER A 95 4.96 5.88 20.28
C SER A 95 4.84 5.74 18.74
N THR A 96 3.68 6.08 18.15
CA THR A 96 3.48 6.01 16.70
C THR A 96 4.07 7.23 15.95
N GLY A 97 4.57 8.24 16.65
CA GLY A 97 5.04 9.51 16.08
C GLY A 97 3.90 10.41 15.60
N PHE A 98 4.16 11.71 15.45
CA PHE A 98 3.15 12.71 15.05
C PHE A 98 1.82 12.63 15.82
N PHE A 99 1.92 12.18 17.07
CA PHE A 99 0.79 11.74 17.89
C PHE A 99 -0.29 12.82 18.08
N ARG A 100 0.09 14.11 18.17
CA ARG A 100 -0.88 15.21 18.28
C ARG A 100 -1.81 15.32 17.06
N ASN A 101 -1.23 15.25 15.86
CA ASN A 101 -2.01 15.29 14.61
C ASN A 101 -2.85 14.01 14.45
N LYS A 102 -2.27 12.85 14.80
CA LYS A 102 -2.96 11.57 14.76
C LYS A 102 -4.13 11.52 15.73
N SER A 103 -3.95 11.99 16.97
CA SER A 103 -5.02 12.06 17.96
C SER A 103 -6.16 12.96 17.50
N ARG A 104 -5.85 14.16 16.97
CA ARG A 104 -6.88 15.04 16.38
C ARG A 104 -7.62 14.35 15.24
N SER A 105 -6.91 13.67 14.34
CA SER A 105 -7.50 12.95 13.22
C SER A 105 -8.41 11.81 13.69
N VAL A 106 -7.95 10.96 14.59
CA VAL A 106 -8.72 9.83 15.11
C VAL A 106 -9.97 10.30 15.84
N VAL A 107 -9.84 11.22 16.80
CA VAL A 107 -10.98 11.76 17.54
C VAL A 107 -11.96 12.50 16.63
N GLY A 108 -11.42 13.29 15.69
CA GLY A 108 -12.25 13.99 14.69
C GLY A 108 -13.00 13.03 13.76
N ALA A 109 -12.36 11.96 13.30
CA ALA A 109 -12.99 10.93 12.49
C ALA A 109 -14.09 10.20 13.29
N ALA A 110 -13.83 9.85 14.55
CA ALA A 110 -14.81 9.21 15.42
C ALA A 110 -16.07 10.09 15.61
N LYS A 111 -15.88 11.37 15.96
CA LYS A 111 -16.97 12.34 16.13
C LYS A 111 -17.80 12.45 14.85
N LYS A 112 -17.15 12.54 13.71
CA LYS A 112 -17.83 12.65 12.41
C LYS A 112 -18.60 11.37 12.06
N ILE A 113 -18.01 10.19 12.32
CA ILE A 113 -18.69 8.90 12.09
C ILE A 113 -19.94 8.78 12.96
N VAL A 114 -19.88 9.19 14.22
CA VAL A 114 -21.05 9.17 15.09
C VAL A 114 -22.11 10.17 14.62
N ALA A 115 -21.71 11.41 14.30
CA ALA A 115 -22.63 12.48 13.95
C ALA A 115 -23.30 12.27 12.57
N ASP A 116 -22.51 11.91 11.55
CA ASP A 116 -22.95 11.94 10.16
C ASP A 116 -23.33 10.54 9.62
N PHE A 117 -22.84 9.47 10.27
CA PHE A 117 -22.98 8.10 9.79
C PHE A 117 -23.51 7.11 10.84
N GLY A 118 -24.10 7.62 11.93
CA GLY A 118 -24.75 6.80 12.97
C GLY A 118 -23.84 5.77 13.63
N GLY A 119 -22.55 6.11 13.80
CA GLY A 119 -21.55 5.20 14.39
C GLY A 119 -20.98 4.14 13.42
N GLN A 120 -21.40 4.14 12.16
CA GLN A 120 -20.95 3.18 11.15
C GLN A 120 -19.91 3.81 10.22
N VAL A 121 -18.77 3.14 10.04
CA VAL A 121 -17.77 3.58 9.04
C VAL A 121 -18.39 3.51 7.65
N PRO A 122 -18.41 4.61 6.88
CA PRO A 122 -19.00 4.59 5.54
C PRO A 122 -18.19 3.70 4.58
N CYS A 123 -18.88 3.09 3.62
CA CYS A 123 -18.29 2.17 2.66
C CYS A 123 -18.24 2.75 1.23
N GLU A 124 -18.22 4.08 1.12
CA GLU A 124 -18.05 4.81 -0.14
C GLU A 124 -16.86 5.76 -0.05
N MET A 125 -16.12 5.88 -1.18
CA MET A 125 -14.90 6.69 -1.26
C MET A 125 -15.16 8.15 -0.84
N GLU A 126 -16.19 8.78 -1.41
CA GLU A 126 -16.50 10.18 -1.17
C GLU A 126 -16.79 10.47 0.31
N LYS A 127 -17.49 9.56 0.97
CA LYS A 127 -17.82 9.69 2.40
C LYS A 127 -16.58 9.46 3.27
N LEU A 128 -15.74 8.47 2.95
CA LEU A 128 -14.49 8.23 3.66
C LEU A 128 -13.54 9.42 3.58
N LEU A 129 -13.46 10.08 2.43
CA LEU A 129 -12.61 11.26 2.23
C LEU A 129 -13.06 12.48 3.06
N THR A 130 -14.29 12.50 3.60
CA THR A 130 -14.74 13.55 4.52
C THR A 130 -14.19 13.39 5.93
N LEU A 131 -13.66 12.20 6.28
CA LEU A 131 -13.19 11.91 7.63
C LEU A 131 -11.81 12.55 7.85
N PRO A 132 -11.58 13.24 8.97
CA PRO A 132 -10.29 13.78 9.33
C PRO A 132 -9.19 12.70 9.32
N GLY A 133 -8.07 12.99 8.67
CA GLY A 133 -6.94 12.06 8.56
C GLY A 133 -7.10 10.91 7.56
N VAL A 134 -8.21 10.87 6.84
CA VAL A 134 -8.46 9.86 5.80
C VAL A 134 -8.24 10.50 4.42
N ALA A 135 -7.10 10.21 3.82
CA ALA A 135 -6.81 10.52 2.42
C ALA A 135 -7.17 9.32 1.52
N ARG A 136 -7.12 9.51 0.20
CA ARG A 136 -7.47 8.49 -0.82
C ARG A 136 -6.78 7.15 -0.56
N LYS A 137 -5.49 7.15 -0.20
CA LYS A 137 -4.77 5.91 0.16
C LYS A 137 -5.43 5.19 1.35
N THR A 138 -5.76 5.92 2.42
CA THR A 138 -6.42 5.35 3.60
C THR A 138 -7.80 4.81 3.24
N ALA A 139 -8.58 5.56 2.47
CA ALA A 139 -9.90 5.11 2.00
C ALA A 139 -9.80 3.83 1.17
N ASN A 140 -8.85 3.73 0.22
CA ASN A 140 -8.62 2.51 -0.56
C ASN A 140 -8.23 1.31 0.33
N VAL A 141 -7.41 1.51 1.36
CA VAL A 141 -7.08 0.44 2.32
C VAL A 141 -8.33 -0.05 3.05
N VAL A 142 -9.16 0.85 3.54
CA VAL A 142 -10.40 0.51 4.28
C VAL A 142 -11.39 -0.19 3.35
N LEU A 143 -11.65 0.38 2.17
CA LEU A 143 -12.57 -0.19 1.18
C LEU A 143 -12.12 -1.59 0.73
N GLY A 144 -10.84 -1.74 0.37
CA GLY A 144 -10.30 -3.00 -0.12
C GLY A 144 -10.17 -4.05 0.97
N SER A 145 -9.55 -3.71 2.11
CA SER A 145 -9.21 -4.70 3.13
C SER A 145 -10.42 -5.12 3.97
N TRP A 146 -11.30 -4.19 4.33
CA TRP A 146 -12.49 -4.50 5.13
C TRP A 146 -13.73 -4.77 4.29
N PHE A 147 -14.11 -3.82 3.44
CA PHE A 147 -15.37 -3.90 2.67
C PHE A 147 -15.26 -4.75 1.41
N LYS A 148 -14.07 -5.20 1.04
CA LYS A 148 -13.78 -5.96 -0.21
C LYS A 148 -14.23 -5.23 -1.48
N LYS A 149 -14.23 -3.90 -1.44
CA LYS A 149 -14.56 -3.03 -2.56
C LYS A 149 -13.29 -2.55 -3.26
N ALA A 150 -13.15 -2.88 -4.53
CA ALA A 150 -12.03 -2.46 -5.37
C ALA A 150 -12.37 -1.11 -6.03
N ASP A 151 -12.14 -0.01 -5.31
CA ASP A 151 -12.35 1.37 -5.81
C ASP A 151 -11.06 1.99 -6.36
N GLY A 152 -9.91 1.39 -6.06
CA GLY A 152 -8.61 1.80 -6.56
C GLY A 152 -7.49 0.89 -6.12
N VAL A 153 -6.30 1.14 -6.64
CA VAL A 153 -5.06 0.49 -6.24
C VAL A 153 -4.40 1.31 -5.13
N VAL A 154 -4.07 0.69 -4.02
CA VAL A 154 -3.34 1.37 -2.93
C VAL A 154 -1.91 1.66 -3.38
N VAL A 155 -1.57 2.93 -3.57
CA VAL A 155 -0.22 3.36 -3.94
C VAL A 155 0.52 3.88 -2.71
N ASP A 156 1.38 3.04 -2.15
CA ASP A 156 2.34 3.42 -1.12
C ASP A 156 3.75 3.54 -1.72
N THR A 157 4.77 3.74 -0.88
CA THR A 157 6.15 3.83 -1.33
C THR A 157 6.69 2.55 -1.98
N HIS A 158 6.13 1.38 -1.63
CA HIS A 158 6.49 0.10 -2.27
C HIS A 158 5.82 -0.02 -3.63
N VAL A 159 4.52 0.21 -3.71
CA VAL A 159 3.77 0.17 -4.98
C VAL A 159 4.32 1.21 -5.95
N HIS A 160 4.55 2.43 -5.50
CA HIS A 160 5.19 3.48 -6.31
C HIS A 160 6.52 2.98 -6.92
N ARG A 161 7.46 2.53 -6.09
CA ARG A 161 8.80 2.10 -6.53
C ARG A 161 8.74 0.90 -7.47
N ILE A 162 8.00 -0.14 -7.09
CA ILE A 162 8.03 -1.40 -7.82
C ILE A 162 7.23 -1.32 -9.12
N SER A 163 6.13 -0.59 -9.16
CA SER A 163 5.38 -0.37 -10.40
C SER A 163 6.24 0.37 -11.44
N ARG A 164 7.08 1.31 -11.00
CA ARG A 164 8.06 1.96 -11.87
C ARG A 164 9.19 1.02 -12.29
N ARG A 165 9.75 0.22 -11.37
CA ARG A 165 10.77 -0.81 -11.69
C ARG A 165 10.25 -1.85 -12.69
N LEU A 166 8.98 -2.20 -12.60
CA LEU A 166 8.30 -3.09 -13.53
C LEU A 166 7.74 -2.34 -14.76
N GLU A 167 7.98 -1.04 -14.85
CA GLU A 167 7.51 -0.19 -15.97
C GLU A 167 5.99 -0.28 -16.22
N LEU A 168 5.21 -0.54 -15.18
CA LEU A 168 3.74 -0.50 -15.24
C LEU A 168 3.21 0.93 -15.26
N THR A 169 4.05 1.90 -14.90
CA THR A 169 3.80 3.35 -14.97
C THR A 169 5.13 4.10 -15.14
N THR A 170 5.06 5.29 -15.69
CA THR A 170 6.16 6.25 -15.75
C THR A 170 5.95 7.45 -14.84
N GLN A 171 4.81 7.50 -14.14
CA GLN A 171 4.41 8.60 -13.28
C GLN A 171 5.14 8.59 -11.94
N ASP A 172 5.25 9.79 -11.32
CA ASP A 172 5.76 9.98 -9.95
C ASP A 172 4.66 10.35 -8.95
N ASP A 173 3.55 10.93 -9.45
CA ASP A 173 2.41 11.28 -8.63
C ASP A 173 1.58 10.04 -8.26
N PRO A 174 1.31 9.76 -6.97
CA PRO A 174 0.58 8.58 -6.55
C PRO A 174 -0.81 8.42 -7.17
N VAL A 175 -1.53 9.52 -7.42
CA VAL A 175 -2.86 9.48 -8.04
C VAL A 175 -2.76 9.07 -9.50
N LYS A 176 -1.76 9.59 -10.22
CA LYS A 176 -1.51 9.22 -11.62
C LYS A 176 -1.03 7.77 -11.73
N ILE A 177 -0.19 7.32 -10.79
CA ILE A 177 0.24 5.90 -10.70
C ILE A 177 -0.99 5.01 -10.50
N GLU A 178 -1.87 5.34 -9.56
CA GLU A 178 -3.11 4.59 -9.34
C GLU A 178 -3.92 4.49 -10.64
N GLN A 179 -4.12 5.61 -11.35
CA GLN A 179 -4.84 5.64 -12.62
C GLN A 179 -4.21 4.78 -13.71
N ASP A 180 -2.88 4.77 -13.81
CA ASP A 180 -2.18 3.92 -14.78
C ASP A 180 -2.31 2.45 -14.41
N LEU A 181 -2.13 2.09 -13.14
CA LEU A 181 -2.29 0.71 -12.67
C LEU A 181 -3.72 0.18 -12.88
N MET A 182 -4.72 1.01 -12.64
CA MET A 182 -6.13 0.65 -12.87
C MET A 182 -6.46 0.37 -14.34
N LYS A 183 -5.70 0.92 -15.30
CA LYS A 183 -5.87 0.64 -16.73
C LYS A 183 -5.29 -0.72 -17.16
N VAL A 184 -4.22 -1.16 -16.51
CA VAL A 184 -3.44 -2.33 -16.94
C VAL A 184 -3.69 -3.56 -16.08
N ILE A 185 -4.17 -3.39 -14.84
CA ILE A 185 -4.45 -4.48 -13.90
C ILE A 185 -5.97 -4.73 -13.85
N PRO A 186 -6.44 -5.97 -14.00
CA PRO A 186 -7.85 -6.31 -13.84
C PRO A 186 -8.40 -5.87 -12.47
N ARG A 187 -9.63 -5.36 -12.45
CA ARG A 187 -10.24 -4.75 -11.25
C ARG A 187 -10.28 -5.71 -10.05
N GLU A 188 -10.55 -6.96 -10.29
CA GLU A 188 -10.59 -8.02 -9.28
C GLU A 188 -9.24 -8.27 -8.61
N LYS A 189 -8.14 -7.83 -9.22
CA LYS A 189 -6.78 -7.94 -8.70
C LYS A 189 -6.31 -6.72 -7.91
N TRP A 190 -6.95 -5.57 -7.98
CA TRP A 190 -6.44 -4.31 -7.41
C TRP A 190 -6.07 -4.41 -5.93
N ILE A 191 -6.94 -5.05 -5.14
CA ILE A 191 -6.72 -5.22 -3.70
C ILE A 191 -5.53 -6.14 -3.45
N LEU A 192 -5.55 -7.33 -4.04
CA LEU A 192 -4.52 -8.35 -3.85
C LEU A 192 -3.16 -7.85 -4.38
N PHE A 193 -3.12 -7.29 -5.59
CA PHE A 193 -1.92 -6.71 -6.18
C PHE A 193 -1.25 -5.69 -5.25
N SER A 194 -2.02 -4.80 -4.64
CA SER A 194 -1.47 -3.81 -3.70
C SER A 194 -0.73 -4.49 -2.55
N HIS A 195 -1.33 -5.50 -1.93
CA HIS A 195 -0.72 -6.25 -0.84
C HIS A 195 0.50 -7.06 -1.31
N GLN A 196 0.40 -7.72 -2.46
CA GLN A 196 1.50 -8.51 -3.05
C GLN A 196 2.74 -7.63 -3.32
N ILE A 197 2.55 -6.46 -3.92
CA ILE A 197 3.65 -5.52 -4.19
C ILE A 197 4.26 -4.98 -2.90
N ILE A 198 3.46 -4.69 -1.88
CA ILE A 198 3.98 -4.25 -0.58
C ILE A 198 4.86 -5.34 0.04
N TRP A 199 4.39 -6.60 0.05
CA TRP A 199 5.15 -7.73 0.56
C TRP A 199 6.41 -8.01 -0.26
N HIS A 200 6.33 -7.96 -1.58
CA HIS A 200 7.46 -8.08 -2.49
C HIS A 200 8.51 -6.99 -2.21
N GLY A 201 8.06 -5.76 -1.98
CA GLY A 201 8.92 -4.63 -1.66
C GLY A 201 9.64 -4.72 -0.32
N ARG A 202 9.06 -5.45 0.63
CA ARG A 202 9.66 -5.70 1.95
C ARG A 202 10.65 -6.88 1.92
N SER A 203 10.34 -7.93 1.17
CA SER A 203 11.10 -9.18 1.16
C SER A 203 12.23 -9.23 0.13
N LEU A 204 11.91 -8.96 -1.13
CA LEU A 204 12.81 -9.17 -2.27
C LEU A 204 13.26 -7.88 -2.95
N CYS A 205 12.40 -6.86 -3.02
CA CYS A 205 12.66 -5.64 -3.77
C CYS A 205 12.73 -4.38 -2.88
N PRO A 206 13.65 -4.31 -1.88
CA PRO A 206 13.84 -3.09 -1.08
C PRO A 206 14.36 -1.93 -1.94
N ALA A 207 14.27 -0.69 -1.39
CA ALA A 207 14.70 0.51 -2.09
C ALA A 207 16.21 0.49 -2.42
N ARG A 208 17.02 -0.01 -1.49
CA ARG A 208 18.46 -0.16 -1.67
C ARG A 208 18.85 -1.64 -1.76
N LYS A 209 19.71 -1.98 -2.70
CA LYS A 209 20.22 -3.36 -2.91
C LYS A 209 19.11 -4.40 -3.03
N PRO A 210 18.21 -4.30 -4.04
CA PRO A 210 17.18 -5.30 -4.28
C PRO A 210 17.83 -6.67 -4.53
N LYS A 211 17.16 -7.73 -4.08
CA LYS A 211 17.65 -9.13 -4.21
C LYS A 211 17.28 -9.69 -5.58
N CYS A 212 17.80 -9.09 -6.65
CA CYS A 212 17.40 -9.41 -8.02
C CYS A 212 17.72 -10.86 -8.43
N ALA A 213 18.82 -11.44 -7.92
CA ALA A 213 19.18 -12.82 -8.20
C ALA A 213 18.17 -13.86 -7.67
N ASP A 214 17.45 -13.51 -6.60
CA ASP A 214 16.44 -14.36 -5.98
C ASP A 214 15.01 -14.00 -6.39
N CYS A 215 14.84 -12.97 -7.26
CA CYS A 215 13.55 -12.42 -7.60
C CYS A 215 12.90 -13.19 -8.77
N PRO A 216 11.76 -13.85 -8.57
CA PRO A 216 11.06 -14.54 -9.65
C PRO A 216 10.51 -13.60 -10.76
N LEU A 217 10.45 -12.29 -10.50
CA LEU A 217 10.10 -11.29 -11.52
C LEU A 217 11.30 -10.76 -12.30
N GLU A 218 12.50 -11.28 -12.03
CA GLU A 218 13.76 -10.72 -12.54
C GLU A 218 13.77 -10.59 -14.07
N ASN A 219 13.41 -11.65 -14.78
CA ASN A 219 13.42 -11.67 -16.26
C ASN A 219 12.28 -10.85 -16.92
N LEU A 220 11.34 -10.35 -16.12
CA LEU A 220 10.29 -9.41 -16.53
C LEU A 220 10.63 -7.96 -16.13
N CYS A 221 11.67 -7.75 -15.34
CA CYS A 221 12.02 -6.45 -14.79
C CYS A 221 13.18 -5.83 -15.58
N HIS A 222 12.99 -4.62 -16.08
CA HIS A 222 13.98 -3.85 -16.84
C HIS A 222 14.48 -2.62 -16.07
N ALA A 223 14.36 -2.61 -14.75
CA ALA A 223 14.80 -1.49 -13.90
C ALA A 223 16.29 -1.21 -14.02
N GLY A 224 16.65 0.05 -14.12
CA GLY A 224 18.04 0.48 -14.28
C GLY A 224 18.92 0.28 -13.03
N ASP A 225 18.30 0.08 -11.84
CA ASP A 225 18.98 -0.13 -10.55
C ASP A 225 19.04 -1.59 -10.11
N LYS A 226 18.84 -2.54 -11.03
CA LYS A 226 19.01 -3.97 -10.74
C LYS A 226 20.41 -4.28 -10.24
N THR A 227 20.50 -5.13 -9.22
CA THR A 227 21.78 -5.62 -8.68
C THR A 227 22.30 -6.85 -9.44
N TRP A 228 21.46 -7.50 -10.23
CA TRP A 228 21.76 -8.64 -11.07
C TRP A 228 20.70 -8.75 -12.18
N SER A 229 21.11 -9.17 -13.41
CA SER A 229 20.17 -9.27 -14.53
C SER A 229 20.53 -10.38 -15.50
N THR A 230 19.51 -11.10 -15.99
CA THR A 230 19.56 -12.04 -17.12
C THR A 230 19.00 -11.44 -18.41
N VAL A 231 18.39 -10.27 -18.37
CA VAL A 231 17.77 -9.62 -19.51
C VAL A 231 18.47 -8.30 -19.85
N ASP A 232 18.38 -7.90 -21.10
CA ASP A 232 18.77 -6.58 -21.53
C ASP A 232 17.81 -5.54 -20.95
N MET A 233 18.36 -4.44 -20.44
CA MET A 233 17.56 -3.40 -19.83
C MET A 233 17.21 -2.30 -20.83
N HIS A 234 16.04 -1.72 -20.67
CA HIS A 234 15.67 -0.52 -21.38
C HIS A 234 16.55 0.67 -20.99
N LYS A 235 17.01 1.47 -21.95
CA LYS A 235 17.76 2.72 -21.68
C LYS A 235 16.94 3.73 -20.88
N ASP A 236 15.63 3.69 -21.01
CA ASP A 236 14.69 4.62 -20.40
C ASP A 236 14.00 4.04 -19.16
N ALA A 237 14.42 2.86 -18.67
CA ALA A 237 13.93 2.32 -17.41
C ALA A 237 14.34 3.27 -16.27
N ARG A 238 13.38 4.08 -15.81
CA ARG A 238 13.57 5.02 -14.71
C ARG A 238 13.04 4.40 -13.44
N VAL A 239 13.89 4.38 -12.45
CA VAL A 239 13.59 3.90 -11.09
C VAL A 239 13.18 5.05 -10.20
#